data_2a2316f15b22aa5b9b4f6f0871d3ed15
#
_entry.id   2a2316f15b22aa5b9b4f6f0871d3ed15
#
_cell.length_a   1.000
_cell.length_b   1.000
_cell.length_c   1.000
_cell.angle_alpha   90.00
_cell.angle_beta   90.00
_cell.angle_gamma   90.00
#
_symmetry.space_group_name_H-M   'P 1'
#
loop_
_entity.id
_entity.type
_entity.pdbx_description
1 polymer ?
#
loop_
_entity_poly.entity_id
_entity_poly.type
_entity_poly.pdbx_seq_one_letter_code
_entity_poly.pdbx_strand_id
1 'polypeptide(L)'
;GSIHFFFYDMIKIMILLGVLIFIISYIQSYFPPERTRKILGRFHGIWANTLAALLGTVTPFCSCSSIPLFIGFTSAGLPLGVTFSFLISSPMVDLGSLVLLMSIFGWKIAIVYVVVGLLIAIAGGTLIESLSLENQVEEFIRQGTVGAATSQETLRPRDRAKYAWEQVVSTAKKVFPYVIIGVGIGAVIHNWIPEEWVVTALGNRNPFGVMIAVLVGVPMYADIFGTIPIAEALLGKGALLGVVLSFMMAVTTLSLPSIIMLRKAVKPKLLGIFIGICVIGIILVGYFFNVFQFLLLS
;
A
#
# COMPACT_ATOMS: atom_id res chain seq x y z
N GLY A 1 -28.15 -6.78 -5.71
CA GLY A 1 -27.74 -7.91 -4.93
C GLY A 1 -26.23 -8.07 -4.89
N SER A 2 -25.72 -8.68 -3.85
CA SER A 2 -24.31 -8.91 -3.52
C SER A 2 -23.49 -9.56 -4.64
N ILE A 3 -24.12 -10.41 -5.44
CA ILE A 3 -23.48 -11.09 -6.59
C ILE A 3 -23.15 -10.08 -7.70
N HIS A 4 -24.06 -9.17 -7.99
CA HIS A 4 -23.82 -8.14 -9.02
C HIS A 4 -22.70 -7.17 -8.59
N PHE A 5 -22.68 -6.81 -7.31
CA PHE A 5 -21.62 -5.99 -6.70
C PHE A 5 -20.25 -6.70 -6.79
N PHE A 6 -20.20 -7.99 -6.43
CA PHE A 6 -18.99 -8.80 -6.50
C PHE A 6 -18.40 -8.85 -7.92
N PHE A 7 -19.22 -9.16 -8.92
CA PHE A 7 -18.75 -9.21 -10.31
C PHE A 7 -18.38 -7.85 -10.86
N TYR A 8 -19.13 -6.80 -10.51
CA TYR A 8 -18.82 -5.44 -10.93
C TYR A 8 -17.49 -4.96 -10.37
N ASP A 9 -17.26 -5.12 -9.07
CA ASP A 9 -16.02 -4.72 -8.43
C ASP A 9 -14.83 -5.55 -8.90
N MET A 10 -15.03 -6.85 -9.09
CA MET A 10 -13.98 -7.72 -9.60
C MET A 10 -13.54 -7.32 -11.01
N ILE A 11 -14.46 -7.04 -11.92
CA ILE A 11 -14.16 -6.59 -13.28
C ILE A 11 -13.50 -5.21 -13.24
N LYS A 12 -14.02 -4.29 -12.43
CA LYS A 12 -13.46 -2.94 -12.24
C LYS A 12 -12.03 -3.00 -11.74
N ILE A 13 -11.76 -3.80 -10.71
CA ILE A 13 -10.42 -3.99 -10.14
C ILE A 13 -9.47 -4.60 -11.18
N MET A 14 -9.90 -5.62 -11.91
CA MET A 14 -9.07 -6.28 -12.92
C MET A 14 -8.72 -5.36 -14.10
N ILE A 15 -9.68 -4.56 -14.56
CA ILE A 15 -9.44 -3.57 -15.63
C ILE A 15 -8.49 -2.49 -15.13
N LEU A 16 -8.76 -1.91 -13.96
CA LEU A 16 -7.93 -0.87 -13.37
C LEU A 16 -6.49 -1.36 -13.15
N LEU A 17 -6.35 -2.55 -12.54
CA LEU A 17 -5.07 -3.21 -12.32
C LEU A 17 -4.34 -3.46 -13.66
N GLY A 18 -5.03 -3.98 -14.68
CA GLY A 18 -4.47 -4.25 -16.00
C GLY A 18 -3.96 -2.98 -16.68
N VAL A 19 -4.76 -1.93 -16.71
CA VAL A 19 -4.38 -0.63 -17.29
C VAL A 19 -3.20 -0.03 -16.54
N LEU A 20 -3.22 -0.06 -15.22
CA LEU A 20 -2.18 0.53 -14.37
C LEU A 20 -0.85 -0.24 -14.53
N ILE A 21 -0.88 -1.57 -14.49
CA ILE A 21 0.31 -2.41 -14.73
C ILE A 21 0.83 -2.19 -16.16
N PHE A 22 -0.03 -2.06 -17.15
CA PHE A 22 0.39 -1.80 -18.53
C PHE A 22 1.15 -0.48 -18.63
N ILE A 23 0.59 0.61 -18.11
CA ILE A 23 1.21 1.93 -18.12
C ILE A 23 2.55 1.91 -17.40
N ILE A 24 2.60 1.33 -16.19
CA ILE A 24 3.81 1.24 -15.40
C ILE A 24 4.87 0.42 -16.11
N SER A 25 4.54 -0.77 -16.60
CA SER A 25 5.49 -1.65 -17.31
C SER A 25 5.98 -1.02 -18.60
N TYR A 26 5.13 -0.25 -19.28
CA TYR A 26 5.50 0.51 -20.45
C TYR A 26 6.50 1.62 -20.12
N ILE A 27 6.23 2.40 -19.06
CA ILE A 27 7.16 3.44 -18.55
C ILE A 27 8.46 2.81 -18.07
N GLN A 28 8.41 1.72 -17.32
CA GLN A 28 9.59 0.99 -16.86
C GLN A 28 10.45 0.46 -17.99
N SER A 29 9.87 0.14 -19.16
CA SER A 29 10.63 -0.28 -20.31
C SER A 29 11.55 0.82 -20.87
N TYR A 30 11.32 2.09 -20.52
CA TYR A 30 12.23 3.21 -20.80
C TYR A 30 13.26 3.45 -19.70
N PHE A 31 12.93 3.03 -18.46
CA PHE A 31 13.81 3.17 -17.31
C PHE A 31 14.19 1.78 -16.79
N PRO A 32 15.23 1.16 -17.35
CA PRO A 32 15.68 -0.12 -16.85
C PRO A 32 16.07 -0.01 -15.36
N PRO A 33 15.81 -1.06 -14.55
CA PRO A 33 16.09 -1.08 -13.11
C PRO A 33 17.53 -0.69 -12.75
N GLU A 34 18.46 -0.88 -13.70
CA GLU A 34 19.87 -0.51 -13.54
C GLU A 34 20.11 1.00 -13.45
N ARG A 35 19.31 1.82 -14.15
CA ARG A 35 19.38 3.29 -14.02
C ARG A 35 18.82 3.74 -12.67
N THR A 36 17.73 3.15 -12.25
CA THR A 36 17.14 3.38 -10.93
C THR A 36 18.14 2.98 -9.83
N ARG A 37 18.81 1.82 -10.00
CA ARG A 37 19.90 1.39 -9.12
C ARG A 37 21.07 2.38 -9.10
N LYS A 38 21.48 2.93 -10.24
CA LYS A 38 22.56 3.94 -10.30
C LYS A 38 22.17 5.26 -9.62
N ILE A 39 20.90 5.67 -9.68
CA ILE A 39 20.40 6.90 -9.08
C ILE A 39 20.21 6.69 -7.57
N LEU A 40 19.48 5.66 -7.16
CA LEU A 40 19.25 5.37 -5.73
C LEU A 40 20.50 4.80 -5.04
N GLY A 41 21.36 4.07 -5.74
CA GLY A 41 22.61 3.54 -5.20
C GLY A 41 23.70 4.59 -4.96
N ARG A 42 23.52 5.85 -5.42
CA ARG A 42 24.35 6.99 -5.04
C ARG A 42 24.03 7.51 -3.64
N PHE A 43 22.80 7.27 -3.19
CA PHE A 43 22.34 7.69 -1.87
C PHE A 43 22.38 6.47 -0.96
N HIS A 44 22.99 6.60 0.21
CA HIS A 44 23.10 5.53 1.20
C HIS A 44 22.31 5.89 2.46
N GLY A 45 21.74 4.89 3.12
CA GLY A 45 21.05 5.03 4.39
C GLY A 45 19.74 5.85 4.30
N ILE A 46 19.51 6.71 5.29
CA ILE A 46 18.25 7.45 5.48
C ILE A 46 17.85 8.29 4.25
N TRP A 47 18.80 8.86 3.51
CA TRP A 47 18.50 9.66 2.31
C TRP A 47 17.90 8.83 1.18
N ALA A 48 18.40 7.60 0.98
CA ALA A 48 17.84 6.70 -0.02
C ALA A 48 16.43 6.26 0.37
N ASN A 49 16.20 5.96 1.65
CA ASN A 49 14.90 5.62 2.20
C ASN A 49 13.90 6.78 2.07
N THR A 50 14.34 8.02 2.30
CA THR A 50 13.52 9.22 2.13
C THR A 50 13.09 9.43 0.68
N LEU A 51 14.04 9.30 -0.26
CA LEU A 51 13.72 9.40 -1.69
C LEU A 51 12.75 8.31 -2.15
N ALA A 52 12.93 7.08 -1.65
CA ALA A 52 12.03 5.98 -1.97
C ALA A 52 10.62 6.20 -1.39
N ALA A 53 10.52 6.71 -0.17
CA ALA A 53 9.24 7.06 0.45
C ALA A 53 8.53 8.19 -0.31
N LEU A 54 9.25 9.23 -0.72
CA LEU A 54 8.71 10.30 -1.56
C LEU A 54 8.26 9.78 -2.93
N LEU A 55 9.03 8.90 -3.55
CA LEU A 55 8.66 8.26 -4.80
C LEU A 55 7.35 7.47 -4.63
N GLY A 56 7.20 6.72 -3.54
CA GLY A 56 5.98 5.99 -3.21
C GLY A 56 4.77 6.90 -3.05
N THR A 57 4.95 8.07 -2.44
CA THR A 57 3.88 9.07 -2.25
C THR A 57 3.41 9.70 -3.56
N VAL A 58 4.35 10.00 -4.47
CA VAL A 58 4.04 10.63 -5.75
C VAL A 58 3.38 9.63 -6.72
N THR A 59 3.66 8.35 -6.55
CA THR A 59 3.12 7.29 -7.42
C THR A 59 1.84 6.72 -6.82
N PRO A 60 0.66 6.91 -7.47
CA PRO A 60 -0.63 6.44 -6.94
C PRO A 60 -0.78 4.92 -7.15
N PHE A 61 -0.03 4.14 -6.37
CA PHE A 61 -0.05 2.69 -6.47
C PHE A 61 -0.82 2.07 -5.33
N CYS A 62 -1.85 1.29 -5.67
CA CYS A 62 -2.45 0.39 -4.71
C CYS A 62 -1.43 -0.67 -4.27
N SER A 63 -1.63 -1.29 -3.13
CA SER A 63 -0.76 -2.36 -2.62
C SER A 63 -0.55 -3.51 -3.62
N CYS A 64 -1.54 -3.80 -4.48
CA CYS A 64 -1.45 -4.82 -5.53
C CYS A 64 -0.40 -4.49 -6.61
N SER A 65 -0.18 -3.22 -6.92
CA SER A 65 0.82 -2.78 -7.90
C SER A 65 2.17 -2.46 -7.27
N SER A 66 2.20 -2.05 -6.01
CA SER A 66 3.42 -1.77 -5.27
C SER A 66 4.25 -3.04 -5.01
N ILE A 67 3.61 -4.21 -4.81
CA ILE A 67 4.30 -5.48 -4.57
C ILE A 67 5.11 -5.96 -5.79
N PRO A 68 4.60 -5.98 -7.04
CA PRO A 68 5.41 -6.25 -8.22
C PRO A 68 6.60 -5.30 -8.38
N LEU A 69 6.42 -4.01 -8.08
CA LEU A 69 7.51 -3.03 -8.09
C LEU A 69 8.55 -3.32 -7.00
N PHE A 70 8.10 -3.65 -5.80
CA PHE A 70 8.97 -4.12 -4.71
C PHE A 70 9.83 -5.31 -5.15
N ILE A 71 9.21 -6.33 -5.79
CA ILE A 71 9.92 -7.48 -6.34
C ILE A 71 10.95 -7.03 -7.39
N GLY A 72 10.56 -6.13 -8.30
CA GLY A 72 11.45 -5.59 -9.33
C GLY A 72 12.65 -4.84 -8.74
N PHE A 73 12.44 -3.98 -7.77
CA PHE A 73 13.50 -3.23 -7.09
C PHE A 73 14.43 -4.13 -6.29
N THR A 74 13.87 -5.11 -5.58
CA THR A 74 14.64 -6.09 -4.82
C THR A 74 15.47 -7.00 -5.73
N SER A 75 14.90 -7.45 -6.86
CA SER A 75 15.62 -8.22 -7.89
C SER A 75 16.74 -7.40 -8.55
N ALA A 76 16.55 -6.08 -8.68
CA ALA A 76 17.58 -5.16 -9.17
C ALA A 76 18.71 -4.91 -8.15
N GLY A 77 18.60 -5.46 -6.93
CA GLY A 77 19.61 -5.36 -5.88
C GLY A 77 19.59 -4.03 -5.12
N LEU A 78 18.45 -3.36 -5.05
CA LEU A 78 18.25 -2.22 -4.16
C LEU A 78 18.21 -2.68 -2.70
N PRO A 79 18.73 -1.87 -1.75
CA PRO A 79 18.67 -2.18 -0.32
C PRO A 79 17.23 -2.41 0.16
N LEU A 80 17.05 -3.33 1.10
CA LEU A 80 15.71 -3.63 1.64
C LEU A 80 15.05 -2.42 2.30
N GLY A 81 15.81 -1.57 2.96
CA GLY A 81 15.29 -0.34 3.55
C GLY A 81 14.60 0.54 2.52
N VAL A 82 15.24 0.74 1.37
CA VAL A 82 14.72 1.53 0.24
C VAL A 82 13.43 0.93 -0.30
N THR A 83 13.42 -0.38 -0.56
CA THR A 83 12.26 -1.07 -1.13
C THR A 83 11.08 -1.12 -0.17
N PHE A 84 11.34 -1.28 1.14
CA PHE A 84 10.29 -1.27 2.16
C PHE A 84 9.80 0.15 2.48
N SER A 85 10.66 1.18 2.47
CA SER A 85 10.21 2.57 2.57
C SER A 85 9.22 2.94 1.46
N PHE A 86 9.50 2.52 0.24
CA PHE A 86 8.59 2.65 -0.89
C PHE A 86 7.28 1.86 -0.68
N LEU A 87 7.39 0.60 -0.24
CA LEU A 87 6.24 -0.30 -0.06
C LEU A 87 5.30 0.17 1.06
N ILE A 88 5.83 0.80 2.12
CA ILE A 88 5.05 1.35 3.22
C ILE A 88 4.38 2.66 2.79
N SER A 89 5.14 3.58 2.16
CA SER A 89 4.62 4.90 1.80
C SER A 89 3.53 4.84 0.73
N SER A 90 3.70 4.00 -0.28
CA SER A 90 2.84 3.96 -1.46
C SER A 90 1.35 3.73 -1.16
N PRO A 91 0.92 2.72 -0.38
CA PRO A 91 -0.48 2.56 -0.03
C PRO A 91 -0.93 3.41 1.16
N MET A 92 0.01 3.95 1.94
CA MET A 92 -0.28 4.68 3.17
C MET A 92 -0.48 6.18 2.91
N VAL A 93 0.27 6.73 1.94
CA VAL A 93 0.33 8.17 1.67
C VAL A 93 0.41 8.40 0.17
N ASP A 94 -0.69 8.34 -0.53
CA ASP A 94 -0.74 8.67 -1.95
C ASP A 94 -1.32 10.06 -2.21
N LEU A 95 -1.06 10.61 -3.40
CA LEU A 95 -1.59 11.93 -3.80
C LEU A 95 -3.11 11.93 -3.90
N GLY A 96 -3.74 10.80 -4.25
CA GLY A 96 -5.18 10.67 -4.28
C GLY A 96 -5.80 10.81 -2.88
N SER A 97 -5.20 10.12 -1.91
CA SER A 97 -5.55 10.24 -0.49
C SER A 97 -5.39 11.67 0.02
N LEU A 98 -4.29 12.34 -0.37
CA LEU A 98 -4.04 13.72 0.01
C LEU A 98 -5.16 14.66 -0.45
N VAL A 99 -5.47 14.64 -1.76
CA VAL A 99 -6.52 15.50 -2.33
C VAL A 99 -7.87 15.22 -1.66
N LEU A 100 -8.18 13.97 -1.42
CA LEU A 100 -9.40 13.54 -0.79
C LEU A 100 -9.48 14.02 0.67
N LEU A 101 -8.44 13.78 1.45
CA LEU A 101 -8.36 14.24 2.84
C LEU A 101 -8.42 15.77 2.94
N MET A 102 -7.83 16.48 1.97
CA MET A 102 -7.94 17.94 1.89
C MET A 102 -9.39 18.40 1.71
N SER A 103 -10.20 17.67 0.93
CA SER A 103 -11.60 18.02 0.67
C SER A 103 -12.52 17.74 1.87
N ILE A 104 -12.22 16.72 2.67
CA ILE A 104 -13.09 16.29 3.79
C ILE A 104 -12.63 16.90 5.12
N PHE A 105 -11.33 16.84 5.42
CA PHE A 105 -10.78 17.22 6.72
C PHE A 105 -10.03 18.56 6.70
N GLY A 106 -9.83 19.14 5.52
CA GLY A 106 -9.07 20.37 5.34
C GLY A 106 -7.57 20.12 5.13
N TRP A 107 -6.91 21.14 4.59
CA TRP A 107 -5.51 21.05 4.16
C TRP A 107 -4.50 20.81 5.30
N LYS A 108 -4.76 21.35 6.51
CA LYS A 108 -3.88 21.19 7.68
C LYS A 108 -3.74 19.71 8.06
N ILE A 109 -4.87 19.01 8.18
CA ILE A 109 -4.91 17.59 8.55
C ILE A 109 -4.27 16.74 7.47
N ALA A 110 -4.56 17.03 6.20
CA ALA A 110 -4.01 16.30 5.07
C ALA A 110 -2.48 16.38 4.99
N ILE A 111 -1.89 17.58 5.18
CA ILE A 111 -0.43 17.75 5.19
C ILE A 111 0.21 17.02 6.35
N VAL A 112 -0.34 17.15 7.57
CA VAL A 112 0.19 16.46 8.76
C VAL A 112 0.11 14.94 8.57
N TYR A 113 -0.97 14.42 7.97
CA TYR A 113 -1.12 13.00 7.64
C TYR A 113 0.02 12.52 6.72
N VAL A 114 0.30 13.25 5.65
CA VAL A 114 1.38 12.91 4.70
C VAL A 114 2.74 12.94 5.40
N VAL A 115 3.02 13.98 6.17
CA VAL A 115 4.31 14.11 6.87
C VAL A 115 4.52 12.97 7.86
N VAL A 116 3.51 12.67 8.69
CA VAL A 116 3.62 11.58 9.68
C VAL A 116 3.71 10.22 8.99
N GLY A 117 2.94 9.98 7.93
CA GLY A 117 3.01 8.75 7.15
C GLY A 117 4.38 8.55 6.49
N LEU A 118 4.98 9.62 5.93
CA LEU A 118 6.34 9.59 5.40
C LEU A 118 7.37 9.26 6.47
N LEU A 119 7.27 9.88 7.66
CA LEU A 119 8.18 9.60 8.77
C LEU A 119 8.12 8.13 9.18
N ILE A 120 6.93 7.52 9.23
CA ILE A 120 6.76 6.10 9.53
C ILE A 120 7.36 5.24 8.43
N ALA A 121 7.17 5.58 7.15
CA ALA A 121 7.74 4.83 6.05
C ALA A 121 9.27 4.85 6.05
N ILE A 122 9.87 6.01 6.32
CA ILE A 122 11.33 6.17 6.43
C ILE A 122 11.86 5.40 7.64
N ALA A 123 11.23 5.56 8.80
CA ALA A 123 11.63 4.88 10.02
C ALA A 123 11.50 3.35 9.89
N GLY A 124 10.38 2.87 9.31
CA GLY A 124 10.13 1.46 9.08
C GLY A 124 11.14 0.84 8.11
N GLY A 125 11.42 1.50 6.99
CA GLY A 125 12.43 1.05 6.04
C GLY A 125 13.83 1.03 6.64
N THR A 126 14.21 2.07 7.39
CA THR A 126 15.50 2.15 8.08
C THR A 126 15.63 1.05 9.15
N LEU A 127 14.55 0.76 9.87
CA LEU A 127 14.53 -0.33 10.85
C LEU A 127 14.74 -1.69 10.17
N ILE A 128 14.05 -1.96 9.06
CA ILE A 128 14.21 -3.21 8.30
C ILE A 128 15.64 -3.33 7.75
N GLU A 129 16.23 -2.24 7.28
CA GLU A 129 17.62 -2.22 6.82
C GLU A 129 18.60 -2.55 7.94
N SER A 130 18.41 -1.97 9.12
CA SER A 130 19.28 -2.21 10.29
C SER A 130 19.23 -3.64 10.80
N LEU A 131 18.13 -4.35 10.57
CA LEU A 131 17.96 -5.75 10.95
C LEU A 131 18.66 -6.74 9.99
N SER A 132 19.23 -6.26 8.88
CA SER A 132 19.99 -7.07 7.89
C SER A 132 19.25 -8.36 7.47
N LEU A 133 17.97 -8.24 7.16
CA LEU A 133 17.07 -9.37 6.87
C LEU A 133 17.08 -9.79 5.39
N GLU A 134 18.15 -9.53 4.65
CA GLU A 134 18.27 -9.85 3.22
C GLU A 134 18.07 -11.35 2.94
N ASN A 135 18.44 -12.22 3.89
CA ASN A 135 18.23 -13.67 3.79
C ASN A 135 16.76 -14.10 3.95
N GLN A 136 15.87 -13.18 4.31
CA GLN A 136 14.43 -13.43 4.47
C GLN A 136 13.62 -13.09 3.21
N VAL A 137 14.26 -12.65 2.13
CA VAL A 137 13.67 -12.55 0.79
C VAL A 137 13.75 -13.92 0.11
N GLU A 138 12.73 -14.27 -0.67
CA GLU A 138 12.70 -15.55 -1.39
C GLU A 138 13.81 -15.62 -2.45
N GLU A 139 14.42 -16.81 -2.60
CA GLU A 139 15.61 -17.00 -3.45
C GLU A 139 15.36 -16.67 -4.92
N PHE A 140 14.16 -16.93 -5.44
CA PHE A 140 13.82 -16.62 -6.83
C PHE A 140 13.86 -15.11 -7.14
N ILE A 141 13.70 -14.26 -6.12
CA ILE A 141 13.83 -12.80 -6.24
C ILE A 141 15.29 -12.40 -6.19
N ARG A 142 16.09 -13.04 -5.33
CA ARG A 142 17.53 -12.77 -5.20
C ARG A 142 18.34 -13.29 -6.39
N GLN A 143 17.97 -14.43 -6.93
CA GLN A 143 18.59 -15.03 -8.12
C GLN A 143 17.99 -14.49 -9.41
N GLY A 144 16.89 -13.73 -9.29
CA GLY A 144 16.11 -13.21 -10.39
C GLY A 144 16.91 -12.33 -11.33
N THR A 145 17.26 -12.94 -12.43
CA THR A 145 17.33 -12.37 -13.76
C THR A 145 18.42 -11.32 -13.99
N VAL A 146 19.65 -11.65 -13.70
CA VAL A 146 20.80 -11.06 -14.40
C VAL A 146 20.69 -11.29 -15.93
N GLY A 147 19.85 -12.22 -16.38
CA GLY A 147 19.69 -12.60 -17.78
C GLY A 147 18.64 -11.85 -18.60
N ALA A 148 17.66 -11.17 -17.98
CA ALA A 148 16.61 -10.46 -18.71
C ALA A 148 16.86 -8.95 -18.88
N ALA A 149 17.81 -8.39 -18.18
CA ALA A 149 18.09 -6.95 -18.17
C ALA A 149 18.99 -6.48 -19.32
N THR A 150 19.74 -7.37 -19.95
CA THR A 150 20.76 -7.01 -20.97
C THR A 150 20.19 -6.70 -22.36
N SER A 151 18.90 -6.89 -22.59
CA SER A 151 18.32 -6.74 -23.96
C SER A 151 17.35 -5.57 -24.11
N GLN A 152 17.13 -4.74 -23.09
CA GLN A 152 16.06 -3.73 -23.12
C GLN A 152 16.44 -2.36 -23.73
N GLU A 153 17.71 -2.08 -23.93
CA GLU A 153 18.14 -0.74 -24.43
C GLU A 153 17.79 -0.47 -25.91
N THR A 154 17.46 -1.50 -26.69
CA THR A 154 17.19 -1.37 -28.14
C THR A 154 15.78 -1.77 -28.58
N LEU A 155 14.85 -1.95 -27.62
CA LEU A 155 13.49 -2.38 -27.94
C LEU A 155 12.71 -1.29 -28.70
N ARG A 156 12.10 -1.69 -29.84
CA ARG A 156 11.15 -0.86 -30.57
C ARG A 156 9.89 -0.59 -29.73
N PRO A 157 9.15 0.51 -29.96
CA PRO A 157 7.92 0.82 -29.20
C PRO A 157 6.90 -0.33 -29.17
N ARG A 158 6.84 -1.12 -30.26
CA ARG A 158 5.95 -2.28 -30.38
C ARG A 158 6.36 -3.43 -29.46
N ASP A 159 7.67 -3.66 -29.30
CA ASP A 159 8.19 -4.72 -28.43
C ASP A 159 8.02 -4.33 -26.96
N ARG A 160 8.10 -3.03 -26.65
CA ARG A 160 7.80 -2.49 -25.30
C ARG A 160 6.34 -2.67 -24.91
N ALA A 161 5.41 -2.43 -25.86
CA ALA A 161 3.99 -2.67 -25.64
C ALA A 161 3.69 -4.17 -25.43
N LYS A 162 4.37 -5.04 -26.19
CA LYS A 162 4.26 -6.49 -26.03
C LYS A 162 4.78 -6.94 -24.65
N TYR A 163 5.93 -6.43 -24.24
CA TYR A 163 6.48 -6.67 -22.89
C TYR A 163 5.52 -6.21 -21.80
N ALA A 164 4.97 -4.99 -21.92
CA ALA A 164 4.00 -4.47 -20.95
C ALA A 164 2.75 -5.35 -20.88
N TRP A 165 2.25 -5.83 -22.01
CA TRP A 165 1.11 -6.75 -22.07
C TRP A 165 1.42 -8.12 -21.43
N GLU A 166 2.59 -8.68 -21.69
CA GLU A 166 3.03 -9.93 -21.06
C GLU A 166 3.12 -9.79 -19.53
N GLN A 167 3.58 -8.62 -19.04
CA GLN A 167 3.58 -8.32 -17.60
C GLN A 167 2.15 -8.23 -17.03
N VAL A 168 1.22 -7.60 -17.75
CA VAL A 168 -0.21 -7.56 -17.35
C VAL A 168 -0.76 -8.98 -17.21
N VAL A 169 -0.60 -9.79 -18.25
CA VAL A 169 -1.13 -11.16 -18.26
C VAL A 169 -0.49 -12.04 -17.17
N SER A 170 0.84 -11.94 -17.03
CA SER A 170 1.56 -12.69 -16.00
C SER A 170 1.12 -12.31 -14.60
N THR A 171 1.03 -11.00 -14.33
CA THR A 171 0.61 -10.49 -13.02
C THR A 171 -0.85 -10.78 -12.76
N ALA A 172 -1.74 -10.57 -13.75
CA ALA A 172 -3.15 -10.87 -13.63
C ALA A 172 -3.39 -12.35 -13.27
N LYS A 173 -2.72 -13.27 -13.96
CA LYS A 173 -2.82 -14.72 -13.64
C LYS A 173 -2.37 -15.05 -12.23
N LYS A 174 -1.34 -14.38 -11.73
CA LYS A 174 -0.81 -14.61 -10.37
C LYS A 174 -1.74 -14.00 -9.30
N VAL A 175 -2.30 -12.83 -9.57
CA VAL A 175 -3.09 -12.03 -8.62
C VAL A 175 -4.56 -12.45 -8.61
N PHE A 176 -5.09 -12.91 -9.73
CA PHE A 176 -6.50 -13.27 -9.92
C PHE A 176 -7.08 -14.17 -8.83
N PRO A 177 -6.46 -15.31 -8.44
CA PRO A 177 -7.02 -16.16 -7.38
C PRO A 177 -7.08 -15.46 -6.03
N TYR A 178 -6.13 -14.56 -5.75
CA TYR A 178 -6.09 -13.81 -4.48
C TYR A 178 -7.09 -12.67 -4.45
N VAL A 179 -7.31 -12.02 -5.61
CA VAL A 179 -8.37 -11.01 -5.75
C VAL A 179 -9.74 -11.65 -5.55
N ILE A 180 -9.98 -12.82 -6.13
CA ILE A 180 -11.25 -13.55 -5.92
C ILE A 180 -11.47 -13.84 -4.43
N ILE A 181 -10.46 -14.38 -3.76
CA ILE A 181 -10.56 -14.69 -2.33
C ILE A 181 -10.75 -13.41 -1.51
N GLY A 182 -9.95 -12.36 -1.77
CA GLY A 182 -10.01 -11.10 -1.04
C GLY A 182 -11.32 -10.35 -1.24
N VAL A 183 -11.78 -10.21 -2.48
CA VAL A 183 -13.06 -9.58 -2.80
C VAL A 183 -14.23 -10.46 -2.32
N GLY A 184 -14.08 -11.78 -2.37
CA GLY A 184 -15.06 -12.71 -1.82
C GLY A 184 -15.22 -12.57 -0.31
N ILE A 185 -14.12 -12.53 0.43
CA ILE A 185 -14.13 -12.26 1.88
C ILE A 185 -14.69 -10.86 2.14
N GLY A 186 -14.27 -9.84 1.39
CA GLY A 186 -14.78 -8.48 1.49
C GLY A 186 -16.29 -8.39 1.27
N ALA A 187 -16.81 -9.07 0.24
CA ALA A 187 -18.24 -9.12 -0.06
C ALA A 187 -19.05 -9.84 1.03
N VAL A 188 -18.49 -10.91 1.63
CA VAL A 188 -19.11 -11.60 2.76
C VAL A 188 -19.12 -10.68 3.99
N ILE A 189 -18.01 -10.04 4.30
CA ILE A 189 -17.88 -9.12 5.43
C ILE A 189 -18.83 -7.93 5.26
N HIS A 190 -18.88 -7.32 4.08
CA HIS A 190 -19.76 -6.17 3.78
C HIS A 190 -21.26 -6.54 3.90
N ASN A 191 -21.60 -7.79 3.64
CA ASN A 191 -23.00 -8.23 3.73
C ASN A 191 -23.38 -8.79 5.12
N TRP A 192 -22.38 -9.24 5.91
CA TRP A 192 -22.62 -9.84 7.24
C TRP A 192 -22.35 -8.88 8.41
N ILE A 193 -21.46 -7.91 8.21
CA ILE A 193 -21.21 -6.87 9.22
C ILE A 193 -21.98 -5.63 8.78
N PRO A 194 -23.12 -5.32 9.41
CA PRO A 194 -23.83 -4.06 9.15
C PRO A 194 -22.90 -2.90 9.45
N GLU A 195 -22.87 -1.91 8.56
CA GLU A 195 -22.09 -0.66 8.77
C GLU A 195 -22.37 -0.04 10.14
N GLU A 196 -23.59 -0.22 10.64
CA GLU A 196 -24.01 0.21 11.98
C GLU A 196 -23.18 -0.41 13.10
N TRP A 197 -22.74 -1.64 12.99
CA TRP A 197 -21.90 -2.32 13.99
C TRP A 197 -20.49 -1.76 14.00
N VAL A 198 -19.92 -1.55 12.83
CA VAL A 198 -18.59 -0.93 12.68
C VAL A 198 -18.63 0.50 13.26
N VAL A 199 -19.65 1.25 12.87
CA VAL A 199 -19.85 2.62 13.33
C VAL A 199 -20.16 2.68 14.84
N THR A 200 -20.88 1.71 15.38
CA THR A 200 -21.17 1.65 16.82
C THR A 200 -19.92 1.27 17.62
N ALA A 201 -19.13 0.33 17.13
CA ALA A 201 -17.88 -0.11 17.79
C ALA A 201 -16.80 0.97 17.79
N LEU A 202 -16.69 1.73 16.69
CA LEU A 202 -15.68 2.76 16.46
C LEU A 202 -16.16 4.17 16.83
N GLY A 203 -17.48 4.39 16.90
CA GLY A 203 -18.11 5.71 17.12
C GLY A 203 -18.07 6.20 18.58
N ASN A 204 -17.79 5.35 19.55
CA ASN A 204 -17.66 5.74 20.94
C ASN A 204 -16.25 6.30 21.22
N ARG A 205 -16.15 7.31 22.10
CA ARG A 205 -14.87 7.87 22.62
C ARG A 205 -14.06 6.84 23.44
N ASN A 206 -13.90 5.63 22.93
CA ASN A 206 -13.11 4.60 23.58
C ASN A 206 -11.62 4.87 23.35
N PRO A 207 -10.77 4.85 24.39
CA PRO A 207 -9.33 4.98 24.21
C PRO A 207 -8.74 3.85 23.37
N PHE A 208 -9.40 2.69 23.32
CA PHE A 208 -9.03 1.54 22.48
C PHE A 208 -9.59 1.61 21.04
N GLY A 209 -10.32 2.66 20.69
CA GLY A 209 -10.95 2.81 19.37
C GLY A 209 -9.95 2.70 18.21
N VAL A 210 -8.74 3.22 18.37
CA VAL A 210 -7.65 3.11 17.38
C VAL A 210 -7.23 1.65 17.17
N MET A 211 -7.06 0.87 18.24
CA MET A 211 -6.67 -0.54 18.15
C MET A 211 -7.78 -1.38 17.51
N ILE A 212 -9.03 -1.12 17.86
CA ILE A 212 -10.20 -1.77 17.25
C ILE A 212 -10.29 -1.41 15.78
N ALA A 213 -10.06 -0.14 15.42
CA ALA A 213 -10.06 0.32 14.03
C ALA A 213 -9.04 -0.43 13.17
N VAL A 214 -7.83 -0.62 13.68
CA VAL A 214 -6.79 -1.39 13.00
C VAL A 214 -7.19 -2.86 12.87
N LEU A 215 -7.69 -3.47 13.95
CA LEU A 215 -8.08 -4.89 13.95
C LEU A 215 -9.22 -5.17 12.97
N VAL A 216 -10.20 -4.27 12.89
CA VAL A 216 -11.35 -4.39 11.98
C VAL A 216 -10.93 -4.06 10.54
N GLY A 217 -10.02 -3.11 10.35
CA GLY A 217 -9.55 -2.69 9.03
C GLY A 217 -8.70 -3.74 8.32
N VAL A 218 -7.82 -4.46 9.04
CA VAL A 218 -6.89 -5.45 8.44
C VAL A 218 -7.59 -6.54 7.61
N PRO A 219 -8.67 -7.19 8.05
CA PRO A 219 -9.36 -8.18 7.23
C PRO A 219 -10.17 -7.58 6.07
N MET A 220 -10.45 -6.27 6.12
CA MET A 220 -11.22 -5.62 5.07
C MET A 220 -10.32 -5.29 3.86
N TYR A 221 -10.89 -5.41 2.67
CA TYR A 221 -10.26 -4.93 1.44
C TYR A 221 -11.15 -3.88 0.82
N ALA A 222 -10.70 -2.65 0.87
CA ALA A 222 -11.35 -1.55 0.16
C ALA A 222 -10.29 -0.55 -0.31
N ASP A 223 -10.60 0.12 -1.40
CA ASP A 223 -9.85 1.29 -1.85
C ASP A 223 -10.20 2.49 -0.96
N ILE A 224 -9.34 3.51 -0.95
CA ILE A 224 -9.55 4.70 -0.12
C ILE A 224 -10.90 5.37 -0.45
N PHE A 225 -11.29 5.39 -1.72
CA PHE A 225 -12.59 5.93 -2.15
C PHE A 225 -13.77 5.12 -1.60
N GLY A 226 -13.62 3.81 -1.41
CA GLY A 226 -14.64 2.95 -0.81
C GLY A 226 -14.75 3.11 0.71
N THR A 227 -13.72 3.64 1.37
CA THR A 227 -13.72 3.88 2.82
C THR A 227 -14.35 5.22 3.22
N ILE A 228 -14.55 6.14 2.28
CA ILE A 228 -15.10 7.49 2.54
C ILE A 228 -16.47 7.45 3.20
N PRO A 229 -17.48 6.72 2.67
CA PRO A 229 -18.81 6.70 3.28
C PRO A 229 -18.75 6.21 4.73
N ILE A 230 -17.87 5.24 5.01
CA ILE A 230 -17.65 4.73 6.37
C ILE A 230 -17.00 5.80 7.25
N ALA A 231 -15.99 6.51 6.71
CA ALA A 231 -15.31 7.59 7.42
C ALA A 231 -16.29 8.73 7.77
N GLU A 232 -17.13 9.16 6.83
CA GLU A 232 -18.16 10.19 7.05
C GLU A 232 -19.21 9.72 8.07
N ALA A 233 -19.67 8.48 7.99
CA ALA A 233 -20.61 7.91 8.94
C ALA A 233 -20.01 7.81 10.36
N LEU A 234 -18.72 7.43 10.47
CA LEU A 234 -17.99 7.39 11.75
C LEU A 234 -17.87 8.78 12.37
N LEU A 235 -17.50 9.78 11.58
CA LEU A 235 -17.41 11.17 12.05
C LEU A 235 -18.79 11.71 12.45
N GLY A 236 -19.84 11.43 11.68
CA GLY A 236 -21.21 11.82 11.98
C GLY A 236 -21.73 11.22 13.29
N LYS A 237 -21.21 10.07 13.73
CA LYS A 237 -21.50 9.44 15.03
C LYS A 237 -20.50 9.83 16.14
N GLY A 238 -19.61 10.79 15.88
CA GLY A 238 -18.71 11.35 16.89
C GLY A 238 -17.45 10.52 17.15
N ALA A 239 -17.05 9.68 16.19
CA ALA A 239 -15.75 9.02 16.25
C ALA A 239 -14.61 10.04 16.22
N LEU A 240 -13.54 9.73 16.95
CA LEU A 240 -12.34 10.57 16.96
C LEU A 240 -11.64 10.49 15.61
N LEU A 241 -11.06 11.61 15.18
CA LEU A 241 -10.36 11.71 13.87
C LEU A 241 -9.28 10.63 13.70
N GLY A 242 -8.48 10.38 14.73
CA GLY A 242 -7.43 9.37 14.66
C GLY A 242 -7.97 7.95 14.52
N VAL A 243 -9.16 7.63 15.04
CA VAL A 243 -9.80 6.32 14.85
C VAL A 243 -10.17 6.14 13.38
N VAL A 244 -10.76 7.16 12.76
CA VAL A 244 -11.16 7.14 11.34
C VAL A 244 -9.94 7.00 10.44
N LEU A 245 -8.91 7.82 10.66
CA LEU A 245 -7.67 7.76 9.86
C LEU A 245 -6.95 6.43 10.02
N SER A 246 -6.89 5.87 11.25
CA SER A 246 -6.28 4.56 11.47
C SER A 246 -7.04 3.44 10.78
N PHE A 247 -8.37 3.49 10.76
CA PHE A 247 -9.20 2.54 10.02
C PHE A 247 -8.89 2.61 8.52
N MET A 248 -8.90 3.82 7.93
CA MET A 248 -8.59 4.01 6.52
C MET A 248 -7.19 3.51 6.16
N MET A 249 -6.17 3.85 6.96
CA MET A 249 -4.80 3.36 6.77
C MET A 249 -4.69 1.84 6.87
N ALA A 250 -5.36 1.22 7.84
CA ALA A 250 -5.31 -0.24 8.02
C ALA A 250 -5.92 -0.98 6.84
N VAL A 251 -7.07 -0.53 6.34
CA VAL A 251 -7.75 -1.12 5.19
C VAL A 251 -6.90 -1.02 3.91
N THR A 252 -6.24 0.11 3.68
CA THR A 252 -5.46 0.33 2.46
C THR A 252 -4.08 -0.35 2.50
N THR A 253 -3.41 -0.33 3.66
CA THR A 253 -2.02 -0.80 3.79
C THR A 253 -1.92 -2.29 4.12
N LEU A 254 -2.76 -2.78 5.04
CA LEU A 254 -2.66 -4.12 5.63
C LEU A 254 -3.75 -5.08 5.17
N SER A 255 -4.37 -4.84 4.00
CA SER A 255 -5.41 -5.73 3.50
C SER A 255 -4.92 -7.18 3.33
N LEU A 256 -5.79 -8.16 3.64
CA LEU A 256 -5.48 -9.59 3.52
C LEU A 256 -4.89 -9.99 2.16
N PRO A 257 -5.44 -9.56 1.01
CA PRO A 257 -4.88 -9.89 -0.29
C PRO A 257 -3.43 -9.42 -0.44
N SER A 258 -3.12 -8.22 0.05
CA SER A 258 -1.77 -7.66 -0.01
C SER A 258 -0.78 -8.46 0.83
N ILE A 259 -1.18 -8.86 2.04
CA ILE A 259 -0.39 -9.71 2.93
C ILE A 259 -0.10 -11.06 2.28
N ILE A 260 -1.12 -11.69 1.66
CA ILE A 260 -0.98 -12.99 0.97
C ILE A 260 -0.03 -12.86 -0.23
N MET A 261 -0.14 -11.78 -1.01
CA MET A 261 0.76 -11.54 -2.14
C MET A 261 2.20 -11.32 -1.67
N LEU A 262 2.42 -10.51 -0.64
CA LEU A 262 3.74 -10.21 -0.10
C LEU A 262 4.37 -11.46 0.51
N ARG A 263 3.58 -12.37 1.09
CA ARG A 263 4.05 -13.66 1.63
C ARG A 263 4.75 -14.53 0.59
N LYS A 264 4.46 -14.36 -0.69
CA LYS A 264 5.15 -15.06 -1.77
C LYS A 264 6.50 -14.45 -2.15
N ALA A 265 6.70 -13.18 -1.79
CA ALA A 265 7.93 -12.47 -2.07
C ALA A 265 8.92 -12.52 -0.90
N VAL A 266 8.41 -12.60 0.33
CA VAL A 266 9.21 -12.57 1.55
C VAL A 266 8.83 -13.69 2.51
N LYS A 267 9.80 -14.16 3.29
CA LYS A 267 9.61 -15.20 4.31
C LYS A 267 8.76 -14.68 5.48
N PRO A 268 8.12 -15.57 6.27
CA PRO A 268 7.18 -15.19 7.34
C PRO A 268 7.78 -14.22 8.37
N LYS A 269 9.06 -14.35 8.67
CA LYS A 269 9.75 -13.51 9.66
C LYS A 269 9.79 -12.05 9.22
N LEU A 270 10.19 -11.79 7.97
CA LEU A 270 10.23 -10.43 7.43
C LEU A 270 8.82 -9.85 7.25
N LEU A 271 7.87 -10.69 6.81
CA LEU A 271 6.47 -10.31 6.69
C LEU A 271 5.89 -9.89 8.05
N GLY A 272 6.14 -10.67 9.12
CA GLY A 272 5.68 -10.35 10.46
C GLY A 272 6.25 -9.03 10.99
N ILE A 273 7.53 -8.76 10.72
CA ILE A 273 8.17 -7.48 11.09
C ILE A 273 7.53 -6.32 10.31
N PHE A 274 7.31 -6.48 9.01
CA PHE A 274 6.63 -5.47 8.20
C PHE A 274 5.23 -5.16 8.72
N ILE A 275 4.40 -6.18 8.98
CA ILE A 275 3.05 -6.02 9.55
C ILE A 275 3.14 -5.33 10.90
N GLY A 276 4.07 -5.74 11.77
CA GLY A 276 4.28 -5.13 13.08
C GLY A 276 4.61 -3.64 12.99
N ILE A 277 5.52 -3.26 12.09
CA ILE A 277 5.90 -1.85 11.84
C ILE A 277 4.68 -1.05 11.36
N CYS A 278 3.93 -1.58 10.39
CA CYS A 278 2.73 -0.91 9.88
C CYS A 278 1.65 -0.75 10.97
N VAL A 279 1.36 -1.80 11.72
CA VAL A 279 0.37 -1.76 12.83
C VAL A 279 0.77 -0.74 13.89
N ILE A 280 2.02 -0.78 14.35
CA ILE A 280 2.52 0.18 15.35
C ILE A 280 2.47 1.60 14.78
N GLY A 281 2.91 1.79 13.53
CA GLY A 281 2.87 3.08 12.85
C GLY A 281 1.45 3.64 12.76
N ILE A 282 0.48 2.84 12.35
CA ILE A 282 -0.93 3.25 12.23
C ILE A 282 -1.50 3.59 13.61
N ILE A 283 -1.19 2.81 14.64
CA ILE A 283 -1.61 3.08 16.01
C ILE A 283 -1.03 4.41 16.51
N LEU A 284 0.25 4.67 16.26
CA LEU A 284 0.90 5.94 16.62
C LEU A 284 0.23 7.13 15.92
N VAL A 285 -0.05 7.01 14.61
CA VAL A 285 -0.80 8.04 13.84
C VAL A 285 -2.16 8.27 14.47
N GLY A 286 -2.90 7.21 14.77
CA GLY A 286 -4.23 7.32 15.35
C GLY A 286 -4.25 8.07 16.68
N TYR A 287 -3.37 7.72 17.60
CA TYR A 287 -3.28 8.42 18.88
C TYR A 287 -2.76 9.85 18.73
N PHE A 288 -1.80 10.07 17.83
CA PHE A 288 -1.31 11.40 17.50
C PHE A 288 -2.46 12.31 17.05
N PHE A 289 -3.27 11.88 16.07
CA PHE A 289 -4.40 12.66 15.60
C PHE A 289 -5.51 12.81 16.65
N ASN A 290 -5.75 11.82 17.50
CA ASN A 290 -6.71 11.95 18.60
C ASN A 290 -6.31 13.03 19.62
N VAL A 291 -5.01 13.16 19.90
CA VAL A 291 -4.50 14.18 20.83
C VAL A 291 -4.53 15.58 20.19
N PHE A 292 -4.10 15.67 18.93
CA PHE A 292 -3.94 16.95 18.24
C PHE A 292 -5.18 17.42 17.46
N GLN A 293 -6.27 16.63 17.44
CA GLN A 293 -7.47 16.99 16.66
C GLN A 293 -8.03 18.36 17.02
N PHE A 294 -8.02 18.76 18.29
CA PHE A 294 -8.52 20.08 18.72
C PHE A 294 -7.67 21.23 18.17
N LEU A 295 -6.37 21.02 18.03
CA LEU A 295 -5.43 22.01 17.50
C LEU A 295 -5.50 22.09 15.96
N LEU A 296 -5.82 21.00 15.30
CA LEU A 296 -5.86 20.88 13.84
C LEU A 296 -7.21 21.31 13.26
N LEU A 297 -8.29 21.21 14.06
CA LEU A 297 -9.64 21.63 13.67
C LEU A 297 -9.93 23.10 14.01
N SER A 298 -9.09 23.75 14.79
CA SER A 298 -9.13 25.20 15.03
C SER A 298 -8.41 25.95 13.88
#